data_4457ff1eceb57908abacfe762e02829c
#
_entry.id   4457ff1eceb57908abacfe762e02829c
#
_cell.length_a   1.000
_cell.length_b   1.000
_cell.length_c   1.000
_cell.angle_alpha   90.00
_cell.angle_beta   90.00
_cell.angle_gamma   90.00
#
_symmetry.space_group_name_H-M   'P 1'
#
loop_
_entity.id
_entity.type
_entity.pdbx_description
1 polymer ?
#
loop_
_entity_poly.entity_id
_entity_poly.type
_entity_poly.pdbx_seq_one_letter_code
_entity_poly.pdbx_strand_id
1 'polypeptide(L)'
;MLSDGVKRSDTVVLLSLYSGIFVLLWFWIRNFNSLAGILLIGILARLCFSFHLPELSQDFYRFLWDGHVQQLGINPYLYTPNKLIDLVGFPDARLLVEKMGTLSAGNFSNYPPASQQLFKLAALFHQDQLMDPIVLIRFIYLIADLLIVFVGISLLKQLKLDPAYIAWYFLNPLLIIEGI
;
A
#
# COMPACT_ATOMS: atom_id res chain seq x y z
N MET A 1 -1.42 11.73 12.79
CA MET A 1 -1.32 13.20 12.55
C MET A 1 -1.23 13.59 11.07
N LEU A 2 -0.63 12.80 10.18
CA LEU A 2 -0.77 13.03 8.73
C LEU A 2 -2.06 12.44 8.14
N SER A 3 -2.65 11.44 8.82
CA SER A 3 -3.87 10.76 8.37
C SER A 3 -5.16 11.57 8.60
N ASP A 4 -5.24 12.39 9.64
CA ASP A 4 -6.50 13.07 10.01
C ASP A 4 -6.60 14.53 9.54
N GLY A 5 -5.64 15.04 8.79
CA GLY A 5 -5.57 16.48 8.52
C GLY A 5 -5.31 16.92 7.10
N VAL A 6 -4.73 16.08 6.24
CA VAL A 6 -4.34 16.48 4.88
C VAL A 6 -5.14 15.68 3.86
N LYS A 7 -6.05 16.35 3.16
CA LYS A 7 -6.84 15.71 2.11
C LYS A 7 -6.04 15.60 0.81
N ARG A 8 -6.33 14.58 -0.01
CA ARG A 8 -5.73 14.41 -1.35
C ARG A 8 -5.92 15.66 -2.24
N SER A 9 -6.96 16.46 -2.00
CA SER A 9 -7.21 17.72 -2.68
C SER A 9 -6.21 18.83 -2.33
N ASP A 10 -5.52 18.72 -1.19
CA ASP A 10 -4.63 19.76 -0.68
C ASP A 10 -3.23 19.65 -1.31
N THR A 11 -3.17 19.73 -2.64
CA THR A 11 -1.98 19.46 -3.46
C THR A 11 -0.76 20.27 -3.02
N VAL A 12 -0.92 21.54 -2.67
CA VAL A 12 0.20 22.40 -2.24
C VAL A 12 0.78 21.92 -0.92
N VAL A 13 -0.08 21.53 0.03
CA VAL A 13 0.35 21.02 1.34
C VAL A 13 1.07 19.67 1.17
N LEU A 14 0.50 18.77 0.37
CA LEU A 14 1.10 17.47 0.07
C LEU A 14 2.47 17.63 -0.60
N LEU A 15 2.58 18.44 -1.65
CA LEU A 15 3.85 18.70 -2.33
C LEU A 15 4.89 19.29 -1.38
N SER A 16 4.50 20.24 -0.52
CA SER A 16 5.41 20.85 0.45
C SER A 16 5.91 19.83 1.48
N LEU A 17 5.01 18.99 2.01
CA LEU A 17 5.35 17.94 2.97
C LEU A 17 6.29 16.89 2.34
N TYR A 18 5.93 16.35 1.17
CA TYR A 18 6.78 15.38 0.48
C TYR A 18 8.14 15.97 0.11
N SER A 19 8.18 17.21 -0.42
CA SER A 19 9.44 17.89 -0.73
C SER A 19 10.31 18.05 0.52
N GLY A 20 9.71 18.45 1.65
CA GLY A 20 10.42 18.58 2.92
C GLY A 20 11.00 17.24 3.41
N ILE A 21 10.20 16.16 3.34
CA ILE A 21 10.65 14.82 3.75
C ILE A 21 11.78 14.31 2.81
N PHE A 22 11.68 14.56 1.49
CA PHE A 22 12.75 14.19 0.55
C PHE A 22 14.05 14.97 0.79
N VAL A 23 13.97 16.25 1.14
CA VAL A 23 15.15 17.04 1.51
C VAL A 23 15.79 16.50 2.79
N LEU A 24 14.98 16.15 3.80
CA LEU A 24 15.46 15.51 5.03
C LEU A 24 16.10 14.15 4.76
N LEU A 25 15.48 13.32 3.91
CA LEU A 25 16.02 12.03 3.48
C LEU A 25 17.39 12.21 2.78
N TRP A 26 17.48 13.15 1.83
CA TRP A 26 18.73 13.46 1.14
C TRP A 26 19.82 13.90 2.09
N PHE A 27 19.51 14.81 3.03
CA PHE A 27 20.45 15.26 4.05
C PHE A 27 20.90 14.10 4.95
N TRP A 28 19.95 13.24 5.35
CA TRP A 28 20.21 12.09 6.21
C TRP A 28 21.14 11.08 5.53
N ILE A 29 20.86 10.71 4.27
CA ILE A 29 21.69 9.76 3.49
C ILE A 29 23.13 10.26 3.34
N ARG A 30 23.34 11.59 3.23
CA ARG A 30 24.67 12.16 3.12
C ARG A 30 25.48 12.12 4.42
N ASN A 31 24.83 12.11 5.55
CA ASN A 31 25.49 12.22 6.85
C ASN A 31 25.48 10.92 7.68
N PHE A 32 24.58 9.98 7.35
CA PHE A 32 24.39 8.76 8.12
C PHE A 32 24.35 7.54 7.20
N ASN A 33 25.37 6.67 7.29
CA ASN A 33 25.55 5.52 6.41
C ASN A 33 25.30 4.17 7.11
N SER A 34 24.65 4.15 8.28
CA SER A 34 24.40 2.93 9.04
C SER A 34 23.26 2.11 8.40
N LEU A 35 23.57 0.94 7.84
CA LEU A 35 22.57 0.00 7.34
C LEU A 35 21.56 -0.40 8.43
N ALA A 36 22.03 -0.63 9.65
CA ALA A 36 21.15 -0.95 10.77
C ALA A 36 20.17 0.20 11.07
N GLY A 37 20.65 1.45 11.03
CA GLY A 37 19.79 2.63 11.18
C GLY A 37 18.77 2.76 10.06
N ILE A 38 19.16 2.53 8.80
CA ILE A 38 18.25 2.53 7.64
C ILE A 38 17.13 1.49 7.82
N LEU A 39 17.50 0.26 8.19
CA LEU A 39 16.55 -0.82 8.40
C LEU A 39 15.61 -0.51 9.56
N LEU A 40 16.15 -0.09 10.69
CA LEU A 40 15.34 0.22 11.87
C LEU A 40 14.32 1.33 11.60
N ILE A 41 14.76 2.46 11.05
CA ILE A 41 13.89 3.59 10.76
C ILE A 41 12.85 3.22 9.70
N GLY A 42 13.25 2.51 8.64
CA GLY A 42 12.34 2.09 7.58
C GLY A 42 11.26 1.13 8.06
N ILE A 43 11.59 0.19 8.96
CA ILE A 43 10.62 -0.73 9.58
C ILE A 43 9.69 0.04 10.52
N LEU A 44 10.24 0.86 11.44
CA LEU A 44 9.43 1.63 12.39
C LEU A 44 8.47 2.58 11.67
N ALA A 45 8.94 3.26 10.63
CA ALA A 45 8.08 4.15 9.84
C ALA A 45 6.88 3.38 9.24
N ARG A 46 7.11 2.21 8.61
CA ARG A 46 6.02 1.39 8.06
C ARG A 46 5.07 0.87 9.13
N LEU A 47 5.59 0.44 10.27
CA LEU A 47 4.75 -0.01 11.40
C LEU A 47 3.87 1.11 11.94
N CYS A 48 4.37 2.35 12.00
CA CYS A 48 3.56 3.51 12.39
C CYS A 48 2.33 3.71 11.49
N PHE A 49 2.46 3.44 10.18
CA PHE A 49 1.34 3.59 9.24
C PHE A 49 0.49 2.31 9.11
N SER A 50 0.97 1.16 9.60
CA SER A 50 0.30 -0.14 9.38
C SER A 50 -1.09 -0.24 10.01
N PHE A 51 -1.38 0.53 11.03
CA PHE A 51 -2.62 0.47 11.81
C PHE A 51 -3.57 1.65 11.57
N HIS A 52 -3.43 2.35 10.43
CA HIS A 52 -4.32 3.44 10.04
C HIS A 52 -4.98 3.12 8.69
N LEU A 53 -6.22 3.58 8.49
CA LEU A 53 -6.85 3.46 7.17
C LEU A 53 -6.08 4.32 6.15
N PRO A 54 -5.91 3.84 4.90
CA PRO A 54 -5.25 4.62 3.84
C PRO A 54 -6.18 5.72 3.34
N GLU A 55 -6.05 6.94 3.88
CA GLU A 55 -6.92 8.06 3.53
C GLU A 55 -6.57 8.73 2.20
N LEU A 56 -5.34 8.56 1.73
CA LEU A 56 -4.86 9.14 0.47
C LEU A 56 -5.29 8.33 -0.76
N SER A 57 -5.69 7.07 -0.59
CA SER A 57 -6.18 6.23 -1.69
C SER A 57 -7.45 5.47 -1.30
N GLN A 58 -8.39 5.39 -2.25
CA GLN A 58 -9.63 4.59 -2.11
C GLN A 58 -9.46 3.17 -2.66
N ASP A 59 -8.30 2.83 -3.20
CA ASP A 59 -8.08 1.59 -3.95
C ASP A 59 -8.22 0.34 -3.08
N PHE A 60 -7.93 0.44 -1.78
CA PHE A 60 -8.07 -0.70 -0.87
C PHE A 60 -9.53 -1.21 -0.77
N TYR A 61 -10.54 -0.36 -0.95
CA TYR A 61 -11.94 -0.82 -1.05
C TYR A 61 -12.14 -1.71 -2.27
N ARG A 62 -11.48 -1.38 -3.38
CA ARG A 62 -11.50 -2.20 -4.58
C ARG A 62 -10.72 -3.51 -4.39
N PHE A 63 -9.61 -3.49 -3.66
CA PHE A 63 -8.85 -4.72 -3.37
C PHE A 63 -9.71 -5.72 -2.59
N LEU A 64 -10.41 -5.26 -1.56
CA LEU A 64 -11.31 -6.11 -0.78
C LEU A 64 -12.50 -6.60 -1.60
N TRP A 65 -13.10 -5.74 -2.40
CA TRP A 65 -14.17 -6.12 -3.33
C TRP A 65 -13.72 -7.24 -4.27
N ASP A 66 -12.62 -7.03 -4.99
CA ASP A 66 -12.08 -8.02 -5.94
C ASP A 66 -11.71 -9.33 -5.22
N GLY A 67 -11.20 -9.25 -4.00
CA GLY A 67 -10.90 -10.40 -3.17
C GLY A 67 -12.14 -11.23 -2.83
N HIS A 68 -13.23 -10.60 -2.35
CA HIS A 68 -14.49 -11.29 -2.04
C HIS A 68 -15.14 -11.88 -3.28
N VAL A 69 -15.15 -11.15 -4.39
CA VAL A 69 -15.69 -11.64 -5.67
C VAL A 69 -14.98 -12.92 -6.10
N GLN A 70 -13.66 -12.98 -5.93
CA GLN A 70 -12.87 -14.19 -6.22
C GLN A 70 -13.17 -15.36 -5.26
N GLN A 71 -13.52 -15.08 -3.99
CA GLN A 71 -13.95 -16.14 -3.05
C GLN A 71 -15.25 -16.78 -3.48
N LEU A 72 -16.13 -16.02 -4.12
CA LEU A 72 -17.36 -16.53 -4.73
C LEU A 72 -17.13 -17.28 -6.06
N GLY A 73 -15.88 -17.43 -6.50
CA GLY A 73 -15.53 -18.08 -7.76
C GLY A 73 -15.76 -17.20 -9.01
N ILE A 74 -16.04 -15.92 -8.82
CA ILE A 74 -16.26 -14.96 -9.91
C ILE A 74 -14.92 -14.32 -10.30
N ASN A 75 -14.67 -14.23 -11.60
CA ASN A 75 -13.47 -13.56 -12.11
C ASN A 75 -13.66 -12.04 -12.11
N PRO A 76 -12.86 -11.27 -11.32
CA PRO A 76 -13.03 -9.82 -11.18
C PRO A 76 -12.69 -9.03 -12.46
N TYR A 77 -12.00 -9.65 -13.43
CA TYR A 77 -11.72 -9.02 -14.72
C TYR A 77 -12.88 -9.00 -15.69
N LEU A 78 -13.92 -9.82 -15.46
CA LEU A 78 -15.04 -9.97 -16.38
C LEU A 78 -16.24 -9.06 -16.05
N TYR A 79 -16.29 -8.55 -14.83
CA TYR A 79 -17.45 -7.79 -14.35
C TYR A 79 -16.99 -6.54 -13.59
N THR A 80 -17.78 -5.47 -13.75
CA THR A 80 -17.59 -4.27 -12.92
C THR A 80 -18.35 -4.42 -11.60
N PRO A 81 -17.89 -3.79 -10.50
CA PRO A 81 -18.59 -3.80 -9.23
C PRO A 81 -20.06 -3.40 -9.34
N ASN A 82 -20.36 -2.34 -10.12
CA ASN A 82 -21.73 -1.88 -10.34
C ASN A 82 -22.68 -2.93 -10.94
N LYS A 83 -22.15 -3.88 -11.73
CA LYS A 83 -22.96 -4.97 -12.31
C LYS A 83 -23.17 -6.13 -11.35
N LEU A 84 -22.28 -6.29 -10.37
CA LEU A 84 -22.32 -7.42 -9.44
C LEU A 84 -22.98 -7.09 -8.10
N ILE A 85 -23.08 -5.82 -7.71
CA ILE A 85 -23.48 -5.41 -6.35
C ILE A 85 -24.82 -6.01 -5.89
N ASP A 86 -25.76 -6.17 -6.78
CA ASP A 86 -27.09 -6.74 -6.45
C ASP A 86 -27.13 -8.28 -6.60
N LEU A 87 -26.06 -8.90 -7.09
CA LEU A 87 -25.95 -10.34 -7.34
C LEU A 87 -25.06 -11.05 -6.31
N VAL A 88 -24.29 -10.31 -5.51
CA VAL A 88 -23.35 -10.86 -4.53
C VAL A 88 -23.74 -10.48 -3.12
N GLY A 89 -23.48 -11.40 -2.16
CA GLY A 89 -23.74 -11.18 -0.74
C GLY A 89 -22.51 -11.53 0.09
N PHE A 90 -21.72 -10.53 0.45
CA PHE A 90 -20.60 -10.64 1.38
C PHE A 90 -20.54 -9.38 2.28
N PRO A 91 -19.80 -9.43 3.41
CA PRO A 91 -19.73 -8.33 4.35
C PRO A 91 -19.33 -7.01 3.65
N ASP A 92 -20.02 -5.94 4.00
CA ASP A 92 -19.76 -4.58 3.52
C ASP A 92 -19.78 -4.37 2.00
N ALA A 93 -20.35 -5.29 1.21
CA ALA A 93 -20.36 -5.19 -0.26
C ALA A 93 -20.81 -3.81 -0.78
N ARG A 94 -21.91 -3.26 -0.25
CA ARG A 94 -22.43 -1.94 -0.65
C ARG A 94 -21.50 -0.81 -0.20
N LEU A 95 -20.94 -0.90 1.00
CA LEU A 95 -19.98 0.06 1.53
C LEU A 95 -18.71 0.09 0.66
N LEU A 96 -18.19 -1.07 0.28
CA LEU A 96 -16.99 -1.15 -0.56
C LEU A 96 -17.22 -0.48 -1.92
N VAL A 97 -18.37 -0.74 -2.57
CA VAL A 97 -18.71 -0.11 -3.87
C VAL A 97 -18.90 1.40 -3.74
N GLU A 98 -19.56 1.86 -2.69
CA GLU A 98 -19.74 3.30 -2.44
C GLU A 98 -18.40 4.00 -2.23
N LYS A 99 -17.55 3.43 -1.36
CA LYS A 99 -16.27 4.04 -0.94
C LYS A 99 -15.17 3.97 -1.98
N MET A 100 -15.17 2.96 -2.87
CA MET A 100 -14.18 2.93 -3.97
C MET A 100 -14.42 4.01 -5.03
N GLY A 101 -15.57 4.68 -4.99
CA GLY A 101 -15.94 5.77 -5.90
C GLY A 101 -16.44 5.29 -7.26
N THR A 102 -17.18 6.17 -7.93
CA THR A 102 -17.91 5.86 -9.18
C THR A 102 -17.01 5.39 -10.31
N LEU A 103 -15.80 5.98 -10.41
CA LEU A 103 -14.84 5.60 -11.45
C LEU A 103 -14.37 4.15 -11.26
N SER A 104 -13.95 3.77 -10.06
CA SER A 104 -13.49 2.42 -9.77
C SER A 104 -14.62 1.40 -9.86
N ALA A 105 -15.81 1.74 -9.34
CA ALA A 105 -16.97 0.87 -9.39
C ALA A 105 -17.51 0.63 -10.80
N GLY A 106 -17.30 1.59 -11.72
CA GLY A 106 -17.73 1.50 -13.12
C GLY A 106 -16.75 0.80 -14.05
N ASN A 107 -15.51 0.56 -13.61
CA ASN A 107 -14.46 -0.03 -14.43
C ASN A 107 -14.15 -1.48 -14.08
N PHE A 108 -13.62 -2.22 -15.06
CA PHE A 108 -13.06 -3.55 -14.86
C PHE A 108 -11.78 -3.49 -14.00
N SER A 109 -11.47 -4.58 -13.32
CA SER A 109 -10.21 -4.68 -12.59
C SER A 109 -9.02 -4.65 -13.56
N ASN A 110 -7.99 -3.88 -13.20
CA ASN A 110 -6.74 -3.75 -13.96
C ASN A 110 -5.50 -4.18 -13.14
N TYR A 111 -5.71 -4.70 -11.94
CA TYR A 111 -4.62 -5.15 -11.08
C TYR A 111 -4.00 -6.45 -11.56
N PRO A 112 -2.67 -6.63 -11.41
CA PRO A 112 -1.98 -7.85 -11.82
C PRO A 112 -2.54 -9.11 -11.14
N PRO A 113 -2.47 -10.29 -11.79
CA PRO A 113 -2.98 -11.54 -11.19
C PRO A 113 -2.36 -11.89 -9.83
N ALA A 114 -1.09 -11.56 -9.59
CA ALA A 114 -0.44 -11.76 -8.30
C ALA A 114 -1.11 -10.91 -7.20
N SER A 115 -1.40 -9.64 -7.49
CA SER A 115 -2.12 -8.76 -6.57
C SER A 115 -3.54 -9.27 -6.30
N GLN A 116 -4.20 -9.81 -7.32
CA GLN A 116 -5.53 -10.40 -7.16
C GLN A 116 -5.54 -11.61 -6.19
N GLN A 117 -4.48 -12.45 -6.20
CA GLN A 117 -4.36 -13.53 -5.21
C GLN A 117 -4.15 -13.00 -3.80
N LEU A 118 -3.37 -11.91 -3.65
CA LEU A 118 -3.21 -11.23 -2.38
C LEU A 118 -4.54 -10.65 -1.88
N PHE A 119 -5.33 -10.03 -2.75
CA PHE A 119 -6.65 -9.50 -2.38
C PHE A 119 -7.62 -10.61 -1.95
N LYS A 120 -7.60 -11.75 -2.66
CA LYS A 120 -8.36 -12.94 -2.27
C LYS A 120 -7.97 -13.44 -0.88
N LEU A 121 -6.67 -13.50 -0.59
CA LEU A 121 -6.18 -13.88 0.73
C LEU A 121 -6.61 -12.88 1.81
N ALA A 122 -6.47 -11.58 1.54
CA ALA A 122 -6.85 -10.53 2.48
C ALA A 122 -8.34 -10.56 2.81
N ALA A 123 -9.19 -10.81 1.82
CA ALA A 123 -10.64 -10.89 2.00
C ALA A 123 -11.07 -12.05 2.90
N LEU A 124 -10.25 -13.10 3.10
CA LEU A 124 -10.53 -14.15 4.09
C LEU A 124 -10.50 -13.63 5.55
N PHE A 125 -9.80 -12.54 5.79
CA PHE A 125 -9.67 -11.90 7.11
C PHE A 125 -10.63 -10.73 7.30
N HIS A 126 -11.41 -10.39 6.27
CA HIS A 126 -12.44 -9.36 6.37
C HIS A 126 -13.74 -9.96 6.94
N GLN A 127 -13.91 -9.85 8.24
CA GLN A 127 -15.15 -10.28 8.93
C GLN A 127 -16.00 -9.06 9.33
N ASP A 128 -15.58 -8.36 10.37
CA ASP A 128 -16.31 -7.22 10.94
C ASP A 128 -15.56 -5.89 10.84
N GLN A 129 -14.26 -5.92 10.52
CA GLN A 129 -13.41 -4.74 10.50
C GLN A 129 -12.59 -4.66 9.22
N LEU A 130 -12.65 -3.50 8.55
CA LEU A 130 -11.86 -3.20 7.35
C LEU A 130 -10.35 -3.17 7.62
N MET A 131 -9.94 -3.00 8.88
CA MET A 131 -8.51 -2.90 9.23
C MET A 131 -7.77 -4.22 9.09
N ASP A 132 -8.38 -5.35 9.43
CA ASP A 132 -7.68 -6.64 9.47
C ASP A 132 -7.07 -7.04 8.11
N PRO A 133 -7.83 -7.00 6.99
CA PRO A 133 -7.26 -7.29 5.68
C PRO A 133 -6.23 -6.25 5.23
N ILE A 134 -6.38 -4.98 5.61
CA ILE A 134 -5.42 -3.92 5.27
C ILE A 134 -4.09 -4.17 5.98
N VAL A 135 -4.13 -4.45 7.26
CA VAL A 135 -2.95 -4.79 8.07
C VAL A 135 -2.24 -6.00 7.47
N LEU A 136 -2.98 -7.05 7.07
CA LEU A 136 -2.39 -8.23 6.43
C LEU A 136 -1.66 -7.86 5.12
N ILE A 137 -2.28 -7.07 4.24
CA ILE A 137 -1.67 -6.64 2.98
C ILE A 137 -0.37 -5.86 3.27
N ARG A 138 -0.40 -4.93 4.24
CA ARG A 138 0.76 -4.13 4.63
C ARG A 138 1.91 -4.98 5.18
N PHE A 139 1.61 -5.98 5.99
CA PHE A 139 2.64 -6.92 6.47
C PHE A 139 3.26 -7.74 5.34
N ILE A 140 2.46 -8.18 4.36
CA ILE A 140 2.98 -8.88 3.18
C ILE A 140 3.87 -7.94 2.35
N TYR A 141 3.48 -6.69 2.17
CA TYR A 141 4.29 -5.69 1.47
C TYR A 141 5.57 -5.37 2.24
N LEU A 142 5.53 -5.28 3.57
CA LEU A 142 6.74 -5.11 4.38
C LEU A 142 7.72 -6.27 4.18
N ILE A 143 7.23 -7.53 4.15
CA ILE A 143 8.07 -8.70 3.86
C ILE A 143 8.67 -8.59 2.46
N ALA A 144 7.88 -8.23 1.45
CA ALA A 144 8.37 -8.03 0.09
C ALA A 144 9.44 -6.92 0.02
N ASP A 145 9.22 -5.80 0.70
CA ASP A 145 10.19 -4.71 0.80
C ASP A 145 11.52 -5.16 1.43
N LEU A 146 11.46 -5.95 2.51
CA LEU A 146 12.66 -6.50 3.15
C LEU A 146 13.42 -7.46 2.22
N LEU A 147 12.72 -8.25 1.41
CA LEU A 147 13.35 -9.09 0.38
C LEU A 147 14.02 -8.24 -0.70
N ILE A 148 13.36 -7.17 -1.16
CA ILE A 148 13.92 -6.22 -2.13
C ILE A 148 15.16 -5.54 -1.54
N VAL A 149 15.13 -5.15 -0.28
CA VAL A 149 16.28 -4.56 0.43
C VAL A 149 17.45 -5.54 0.47
N PHE A 150 17.19 -6.80 0.83
CA PHE A 150 18.22 -7.84 0.88
C PHE A 150 18.90 -8.05 -0.48
N VAL A 151 18.11 -8.20 -1.54
CA VAL A 151 18.61 -8.34 -2.92
C VAL A 151 19.31 -7.06 -3.38
N GLY A 152 18.74 -5.90 -3.08
CA GLY A 152 19.29 -4.59 -3.43
C GLY A 152 20.65 -4.33 -2.80
N ILE A 153 20.82 -4.65 -1.51
CA ILE A 153 22.13 -4.56 -0.84
C ILE A 153 23.15 -5.49 -1.51
N SER A 154 22.77 -6.71 -1.85
CA SER A 154 23.64 -7.66 -2.55
C SER A 154 24.06 -7.12 -3.92
N LEU A 155 23.13 -6.54 -4.67
CA LEU A 155 23.39 -5.93 -5.97
C LEU A 155 24.31 -4.73 -5.86
N LEU A 156 24.08 -3.83 -4.92
CA LEU A 156 24.94 -2.66 -4.68
C LEU A 156 26.38 -3.08 -4.38
N LYS A 157 26.57 -4.11 -3.53
CA LYS A 157 27.90 -4.66 -3.26
C LYS A 157 28.58 -5.23 -4.51
N GLN A 158 27.84 -5.96 -5.37
CA GLN A 158 28.40 -6.49 -6.62
C GLN A 158 28.80 -5.39 -7.59
N LEU A 159 28.04 -4.29 -7.62
CA LEU A 159 28.34 -3.10 -8.42
C LEU A 159 29.42 -2.19 -7.80
N LYS A 160 30.00 -2.57 -6.65
CA LYS A 160 30.97 -1.78 -5.88
C LYS A 160 30.45 -0.40 -5.48
N LEU A 161 29.13 -0.28 -5.27
CA LEU A 161 28.46 0.91 -4.76
C LEU A 161 28.27 0.78 -3.25
N ASP A 162 28.08 1.94 -2.57
CA ASP A 162 27.80 1.95 -1.14
C ASP A 162 26.42 1.29 -0.88
N PRO A 163 26.36 0.21 -0.07
CA PRO A 163 25.11 -0.42 0.31
C PRO A 163 24.10 0.51 0.99
N ALA A 164 24.56 1.62 1.58
CA ALA A 164 23.69 2.63 2.20
C ALA A 164 22.76 3.31 1.17
N TYR A 165 23.06 3.26 -0.13
CA TYR A 165 22.16 3.77 -1.17
C TYR A 165 20.80 3.07 -1.22
N ILE A 166 20.67 1.90 -0.60
CA ILE A 166 19.36 1.25 -0.42
C ILE A 166 18.36 2.15 0.34
N ALA A 167 18.86 3.15 1.08
CA ALA A 167 18.02 4.13 1.76
C ALA A 167 17.10 4.90 0.79
N TRP A 168 17.53 5.17 -0.44
CA TRP A 168 16.69 5.82 -1.47
C TRP A 168 15.43 5.02 -1.80
N TYR A 169 15.47 3.71 -1.67
CA TYR A 169 14.32 2.85 -1.79
C TYR A 169 13.61 2.71 -0.44
N PHE A 170 14.29 2.21 0.58
CA PHE A 170 13.65 1.74 1.80
C PHE A 170 13.12 2.87 2.71
N LEU A 171 13.72 4.06 2.64
CA LEU A 171 13.24 5.26 3.34
C LEU A 171 12.47 6.21 2.41
N ASN A 172 12.10 5.76 1.21
CA ASN A 172 11.32 6.58 0.29
C ASN A 172 9.96 6.94 0.91
N PRO A 173 9.65 8.23 1.10
CA PRO A 173 8.39 8.65 1.73
C PRO A 173 7.13 8.18 0.99
N LEU A 174 7.18 8.12 -0.35
CA LEU A 174 6.05 7.64 -1.15
C LEU A 174 5.76 6.17 -0.88
N LEU A 175 6.81 5.32 -0.79
CA LEU A 175 6.66 3.89 -0.49
C LEU A 175 6.20 3.64 0.94
N ILE A 176 6.55 4.52 1.88
CA ILE A 176 6.17 4.37 3.29
C ILE A 176 4.72 4.82 3.51
N ILE A 177 4.31 5.93 2.91
CA ILE A 177 3.01 6.57 3.19
C ILE A 177 1.91 6.03 2.27
N GLU A 178 2.24 5.83 0.98
CA GLU A 178 1.27 5.41 -0.05
C GLU A 178 1.41 3.94 -0.45
N GLY A 179 2.23 3.17 0.25
CA GLY A 179 2.52 1.76 -0.06
C GLY A 179 1.30 0.82 -0.04
N ILE A 180 0.15 1.29 0.40
CA ILE A 180 -1.21 0.82 0.14
C ILE A 180 -2.13 2.00 0.03
#